data_fe8a7b1f3757015fee6fa3f65ae8b409
#
_entry.id   fe8a7b1f3757015fee6fa3f65ae8b409
#
_cell.length_a   1.000
_cell.length_b   1.000
_cell.length_c   1.000
_cell.angle_alpha   90.00
_cell.angle_beta   90.00
_cell.angle_gamma   90.00
#
_symmetry.space_group_name_H-M   'P 1'
#
loop_
_entity.id
_entity.type
_entity.pdbx_description
1 polymer ?
#
loop_
_entity_poly.entity_id
_entity_poly.type
_entity_poly.pdbx_seq_one_letter_code
_entity_poly.pdbx_strand_id
1 'polypeptide(L)'
;MKFKELRWLLGFARPLSGKMILAVILGTISNLSVVAIPLLATFEALSFINDRDINFPQLLFFLIILGVIRGVSRYFEQYLNHDIAFRLLAKIREKIFNTIRNLGPAKVTGKHSAELITSITSDVESLEVFFAHTVSPVMIACFTTLGTVGFLSFFNLWLASLLFVGQLIVGVFIPTFSYLYYQTIGTKMHKANLKLNQGVIENIESISEIIQFQLEEKKSNELRRAGCELNREYRKKLTQGTWLQFLSESVLILTSFFILIISIHMNLSKDTSVIATVLSLSSFGSVLALNGLGNSLLTTMASSRRLFELINESPNVIFQNHSTKINQVESLEIKDLSFSHEQQSIFKNLSFNFEKNGIIGVGGESGSGKSTLVKLIQRYWDPDVGTIQVNHQSIQQLSEEALHESQGIMEQQTFLFEATIEENIRIGRNYSLDEIDAACKKAQIYDWIISLPSGYQTRIGKNSLTPSDGERQRIGLARLFLKRAPVLLLDEPTSNLDYLNEKAILKTIKELAQNRSVLLVSHRPTTLAISNRIIILHETKGNN
;
A
#
# COMPACT_ATOMS: atom_id res chain seq x y z
N MET A 1 20.64 -2.32 8.96
CA MET A 1 19.67 -1.27 8.57
C MET A 1 20.26 -0.49 7.40
N LYS A 2 19.62 -0.50 6.22
CA LYS A 2 20.10 0.31 5.10
C LYS A 2 19.71 1.77 5.39
N PHE A 3 20.66 2.62 5.64
CA PHE A 3 20.50 4.06 5.94
C PHE A 3 19.60 4.81 4.94
N LYS A 4 19.47 4.30 3.70
CA LYS A 4 18.66 4.91 2.65
C LYS A 4 17.15 4.90 2.97
N GLU A 5 16.62 3.78 3.48
CA GLU A 5 15.18 3.62 3.76
C GLU A 5 14.76 4.49 4.96
N LEU A 6 15.59 4.52 6.01
CA LEU A 6 15.34 5.38 7.17
C LEU A 6 15.41 6.87 6.81
N ARG A 7 16.42 7.27 6.03
CA ARG A 7 16.54 8.66 5.55
C ARG A 7 15.37 9.07 4.66
N TRP A 8 14.86 8.15 3.86
CA TRP A 8 13.69 8.35 3.03
C TRP A 8 12.44 8.58 3.89
N LEU A 9 12.18 7.75 4.92
CA LEU A 9 11.08 7.94 5.86
C LEU A 9 11.16 9.29 6.59
N LEU A 10 12.32 9.61 7.15
CA LEU A 10 12.53 10.87 7.84
C LEU A 10 12.35 12.09 6.92
N GLY A 11 12.61 11.92 5.62
CA GLY A 11 12.36 12.95 4.61
C GLY A 11 10.90 13.38 4.53
N PHE A 12 9.95 12.45 4.71
CA PHE A 12 8.52 12.77 4.76
C PHE A 12 8.14 13.57 6.01
N ALA A 13 8.82 13.32 7.13
CA ALA A 13 8.54 13.99 8.40
C ALA A 13 9.06 15.46 8.44
N ARG A 14 10.04 15.82 7.60
CA ARG A 14 10.68 17.14 7.59
C ARG A 14 9.69 18.32 7.58
N PRO A 15 8.61 18.35 6.78
CA PRO A 15 7.65 19.46 6.78
C PRO A 15 6.86 19.61 8.08
N LEU A 16 6.79 18.55 8.91
CA LEU A 16 6.06 18.51 10.18
C LEU A 16 6.99 18.55 11.40
N SER A 17 8.29 18.86 11.21
CA SER A 17 9.30 18.88 12.27
C SER A 17 8.93 19.79 13.44
N GLY A 18 8.30 20.95 13.20
CA GLY A 18 7.84 21.83 14.27
C GLY A 18 6.80 21.18 15.19
N LYS A 19 5.83 20.44 14.62
CA LYS A 19 4.86 19.67 15.42
C LYS A 19 5.52 18.53 16.19
N MET A 20 6.51 17.86 15.58
CA MET A 20 7.29 16.79 16.24
C MET A 20 8.07 17.33 17.43
N ILE A 21 8.74 18.46 17.30
CA ILE A 21 9.46 19.11 18.41
C ILE A 21 8.49 19.47 19.54
N LEU A 22 7.33 20.05 19.21
CA LEU A 22 6.32 20.37 20.21
C LEU A 22 5.81 19.11 20.93
N ALA A 23 5.54 18.02 20.21
CA ALA A 23 5.14 16.74 20.80
C ALA A 23 6.21 16.20 21.77
N VAL A 24 7.50 16.27 21.38
CA VAL A 24 8.61 15.85 22.24
C VAL A 24 8.71 16.72 23.50
N ILE A 25 8.57 18.04 23.39
CA ILE A 25 8.57 18.95 24.55
C ILE A 25 7.44 18.60 25.51
N LEU A 26 6.21 18.49 25.01
CA LEU A 26 5.04 18.15 25.82
C LEU A 26 5.16 16.76 26.46
N GLY A 27 5.66 15.77 25.71
CA GLY A 27 5.89 14.44 26.23
C GLY A 27 6.97 14.41 27.32
N THR A 28 8.05 15.20 27.17
CA THR A 28 9.10 15.37 28.17
C THR A 28 8.54 16.03 29.44
N ILE A 29 7.76 17.10 29.31
CA ILE A 29 7.08 17.75 30.45
C ILE A 29 6.17 16.78 31.16
N SER A 30 5.35 16.01 30.40
CA SER A 30 4.47 14.98 31.00
C SER A 30 5.25 13.93 31.79
N ASN A 31 6.34 13.38 31.24
CA ASN A 31 7.15 12.36 31.92
C ASN A 31 7.91 12.91 33.13
N LEU A 32 8.46 14.13 33.05
CA LEU A 32 9.09 14.77 34.19
C LEU A 32 8.08 15.08 35.30
N SER A 33 6.84 15.43 34.95
CA SER A 33 5.76 15.61 35.94
C SER A 33 5.42 14.30 36.68
N VAL A 34 5.46 13.13 35.95
CA VAL A 34 5.30 11.81 36.58
C VAL A 34 6.36 11.56 37.64
N VAL A 35 7.61 11.97 37.37
CA VAL A 35 8.73 11.82 38.32
C VAL A 35 8.63 12.84 39.47
N ALA A 36 8.20 14.06 39.17
CA ALA A 36 8.12 15.14 40.16
C ALA A 36 7.04 14.90 41.23
N ILE A 37 5.92 14.27 40.89
CA ILE A 37 4.82 14.00 41.84
C ILE A 37 5.28 13.16 43.05
N PRO A 38 5.85 11.94 42.89
CA PRO A 38 6.33 11.16 44.03
C PRO A 38 7.52 11.80 44.74
N LEU A 39 8.37 12.54 44.00
CA LEU A 39 9.47 13.29 44.62
C LEU A 39 8.99 14.38 45.54
N LEU A 40 8.03 15.21 45.10
CA LEU A 40 7.47 16.27 45.91
C LEU A 40 6.77 15.70 47.18
N ALA A 41 6.01 14.63 47.03
CA ALA A 41 5.41 13.94 48.17
C ALA A 41 6.48 13.39 49.13
N THR A 42 7.62 12.89 48.63
CA THR A 42 8.73 12.38 49.43
C THR A 42 9.45 13.51 50.17
N PHE A 43 9.68 14.67 49.53
CA PHE A 43 10.28 15.82 50.18
C PHE A 43 9.46 16.30 51.38
N GLU A 44 8.19 16.41 51.22
CA GLU A 44 7.28 16.83 52.31
C GLU A 44 7.18 15.76 53.42
N ALA A 45 7.15 14.46 53.03
CA ALA A 45 7.13 13.38 54.02
C ALA A 45 8.43 13.38 54.88
N LEU A 46 9.57 13.63 54.27
CA LEU A 46 10.85 13.75 54.96
C LEU A 46 10.87 15.03 55.84
N SER A 47 10.29 16.13 55.39
CA SER A 47 10.15 17.34 56.20
C SER A 47 9.32 17.09 57.46
N PHE A 48 8.26 16.32 57.35
CA PHE A 48 7.42 15.90 58.51
C PHE A 48 8.21 15.03 59.50
N ILE A 49 8.97 14.04 58.98
CA ILE A 49 9.76 13.15 59.84
C ILE A 49 10.87 13.93 60.57
N ASN A 50 11.36 15.01 59.98
CA ASN A 50 12.40 15.88 60.58
C ASN A 50 11.80 17.05 61.40
N ASP A 51 10.55 16.94 61.89
CA ASP A 51 9.85 17.92 62.71
C ASP A 51 9.76 19.32 62.11
N ARG A 52 9.67 19.42 60.76
CA ARG A 52 9.40 20.67 60.05
C ARG A 52 7.90 20.84 59.77
N ASP A 53 7.43 22.07 59.86
CA ASP A 53 6.02 22.35 59.56
C ASP A 53 5.70 22.05 58.10
N ILE A 54 4.61 21.29 57.85
CA ILE A 54 4.11 21.00 56.53
C ILE A 54 2.96 21.95 56.23
N ASN A 55 3.00 22.57 55.06
CA ASN A 55 1.88 23.30 54.49
C ASN A 55 1.05 22.38 53.58
N PHE A 56 0.16 21.56 54.21
CA PHE A 56 -0.69 20.62 53.48
C PHE A 56 -1.50 21.22 52.33
N PRO A 57 -2.12 22.41 52.44
CA PRO A 57 -2.81 23.06 51.32
C PRO A 57 -1.88 23.38 50.16
N GLN A 58 -0.65 23.81 50.45
CA GLN A 58 0.36 24.13 49.42
C GLN A 58 0.83 22.88 48.72
N LEU A 59 1.12 21.80 49.44
CA LEU A 59 1.48 20.50 48.84
C LEU A 59 0.38 20.01 47.92
N LEU A 60 -0.87 19.98 48.40
CA LEU A 60 -2.02 19.54 47.62
C LEU A 60 -2.19 20.38 46.34
N PHE A 61 -2.03 21.69 46.46
CA PHE A 61 -2.09 22.61 45.33
C PHE A 61 -1.05 22.27 44.25
N PHE A 62 0.24 22.05 44.62
CA PHE A 62 1.29 21.69 43.65
C PHE A 62 1.07 20.28 43.07
N LEU A 63 0.61 19.29 43.83
CA LEU A 63 0.29 17.97 43.31
C LEU A 63 -0.84 18.02 42.26
N ILE A 64 -1.89 18.82 42.53
CA ILE A 64 -2.99 19.02 41.57
C ILE A 64 -2.47 19.69 40.29
N ILE A 65 -1.68 20.76 40.43
CA ILE A 65 -1.09 21.44 39.26
C ILE A 65 -0.23 20.49 38.44
N LEU A 66 0.67 19.72 39.05
CA LEU A 66 1.49 18.73 38.35
C LEU A 66 0.64 17.64 37.68
N GLY A 67 -0.43 17.20 38.34
CA GLY A 67 -1.39 16.26 37.78
C GLY A 67 -2.09 16.81 36.53
N VAL A 68 -2.52 18.08 36.58
CA VAL A 68 -3.15 18.77 35.43
C VAL A 68 -2.15 18.95 34.29
N ILE A 69 -0.93 19.46 34.59
CA ILE A 69 0.14 19.63 33.61
C ILE A 69 0.44 18.29 32.92
N ARG A 70 0.59 17.21 33.68
CA ARG A 70 0.80 15.86 33.18
C ARG A 70 -0.31 15.45 32.21
N GLY A 71 -1.58 15.60 32.63
CA GLY A 71 -2.74 15.17 31.85
C GLY A 71 -2.87 15.95 30.54
N VAL A 72 -2.78 17.27 30.61
CA VAL A 72 -2.88 18.18 29.45
C VAL A 72 -1.71 17.94 28.49
N SER A 73 -0.49 17.90 29.00
CA SER A 73 0.71 17.68 28.16
C SER A 73 0.67 16.30 27.49
N ARG A 74 0.21 15.25 28.20
CA ARG A 74 0.07 13.92 27.62
C ARG A 74 -1.00 13.85 26.54
N TYR A 75 -2.13 14.52 26.75
CA TYR A 75 -3.19 14.62 25.76
C TYR A 75 -2.68 15.27 24.45
N PHE A 76 -2.06 16.44 24.54
CA PHE A 76 -1.56 17.14 23.37
C PHE A 76 -0.38 16.42 22.71
N GLU A 77 0.49 15.78 23.46
CA GLU A 77 1.56 14.93 22.92
C GLU A 77 0.97 13.80 22.06
N GLN A 78 -0.01 13.06 22.58
CA GLN A 78 -0.65 11.96 21.84
C GLN A 78 -1.41 12.50 20.60
N TYR A 79 -2.18 13.57 20.78
CA TYR A 79 -2.90 14.21 19.67
C TYR A 79 -1.94 14.60 18.52
N LEU A 80 -0.83 15.26 18.85
CA LEU A 80 0.15 15.68 17.83
C LEU A 80 0.83 14.49 17.16
N ASN A 81 1.20 13.45 17.90
CA ASN A 81 1.82 12.26 17.34
C ASN A 81 0.90 11.57 16.32
N HIS A 82 -0.38 11.42 16.61
CA HIS A 82 -1.35 10.84 15.68
C HIS A 82 -1.68 11.79 14.51
N ASP A 83 -1.85 13.11 14.74
CA ASP A 83 -2.06 14.07 13.64
C ASP A 83 -0.90 14.05 12.64
N ILE A 84 0.34 14.00 13.15
CA ILE A 84 1.55 13.88 12.31
C ILE A 84 1.50 12.57 11.51
N ALA A 85 1.26 11.44 12.19
CA ALA A 85 1.23 10.13 11.56
C ALA A 85 0.18 10.07 10.44
N PHE A 86 -1.08 10.45 10.70
CA PHE A 86 -2.15 10.40 9.69
C PHE A 86 -1.89 11.31 8.49
N ARG A 87 -1.35 12.51 8.69
CA ARG A 87 -0.95 13.40 7.59
C ARG A 87 0.15 12.79 6.72
N LEU A 88 1.13 12.14 7.36
CA LEU A 88 2.22 11.47 6.63
C LEU A 88 1.71 10.25 5.87
N LEU A 89 0.82 9.44 6.48
CA LEU A 89 0.20 8.29 5.81
C LEU A 89 -0.61 8.72 4.59
N ALA A 90 -1.41 9.79 4.70
CA ALA A 90 -2.17 10.34 3.56
C ALA A 90 -1.24 10.74 2.42
N LYS A 91 -0.15 11.45 2.72
CA LYS A 91 0.86 11.89 1.73
C LYS A 91 1.61 10.71 1.08
N ILE A 92 1.91 9.67 1.86
CA ILE A 92 2.55 8.46 1.35
C ILE A 92 1.58 7.71 0.42
N ARG A 93 0.29 7.55 0.81
CA ARG A 93 -0.74 6.94 -0.04
C ARG A 93 -0.91 7.68 -1.37
N GLU A 94 -0.97 9.00 -1.34
CA GLU A 94 -1.02 9.83 -2.54
C GLU A 94 0.20 9.58 -3.45
N LYS A 95 1.40 9.53 -2.87
CA LYS A 95 2.62 9.26 -3.63
C LYS A 95 2.63 7.86 -4.23
N ILE A 96 2.18 6.84 -3.49
CA ILE A 96 2.05 5.47 -3.99
C ILE A 96 1.05 5.41 -5.14
N PHE A 97 -0.12 6.03 -4.98
CA PHE A 97 -1.12 6.08 -6.04
C PHE A 97 -0.58 6.71 -7.32
N ASN A 98 0.09 7.85 -7.20
CA ASN A 98 0.73 8.53 -8.34
C ASN A 98 1.82 7.66 -8.98
N THR A 99 2.59 6.92 -8.16
CA THR A 99 3.60 5.98 -8.66
C THR A 99 2.95 4.84 -9.44
N ILE A 100 1.91 4.19 -8.89
CA ILE A 100 1.20 3.09 -9.56
C ILE A 100 0.62 3.56 -10.89
N ARG A 101 0.02 4.76 -10.93
CA ARG A 101 -0.47 5.37 -12.17
C ARG A 101 0.64 5.54 -13.20
N ASN A 102 1.81 6.02 -12.78
CA ASN A 102 2.95 6.26 -13.67
C ASN A 102 3.66 4.97 -14.11
N LEU A 103 3.59 3.89 -13.31
CA LEU A 103 4.13 2.59 -13.69
C LEU A 103 3.41 1.99 -14.91
N GLY A 104 2.16 2.41 -15.12
CA GLY A 104 1.35 1.99 -16.25
C GLY A 104 0.78 0.56 -16.11
N PRO A 105 -0.14 0.19 -17.02
CA PRO A 105 -0.87 -1.08 -16.93
C PRO A 105 0.05 -2.30 -16.99
N ALA A 106 1.11 -2.27 -17.79
CA ALA A 106 2.00 -3.40 -17.99
C ALA A 106 2.69 -3.91 -16.71
N LYS A 107 3.07 -3.00 -15.82
CA LYS A 107 3.66 -3.36 -14.52
C LYS A 107 2.63 -3.68 -13.45
N VAL A 108 1.47 -3.04 -13.53
CA VAL A 108 0.39 -3.26 -12.57
C VAL A 108 -0.30 -4.61 -12.79
N THR A 109 -0.55 -5.00 -14.05
CA THR A 109 -1.16 -6.30 -14.38
C THR A 109 -0.24 -7.50 -14.11
N GLY A 110 1.08 -7.31 -14.15
CA GLY A 110 2.06 -8.35 -13.80
C GLY A 110 2.24 -8.56 -12.29
N LYS A 111 1.77 -7.63 -11.45
CA LYS A 111 1.77 -7.78 -9.99
C LYS A 111 0.41 -8.29 -9.52
N HIS A 112 0.42 -9.21 -8.56
CA HIS A 112 -0.84 -9.62 -7.95
C HIS A 112 -1.52 -8.40 -7.32
N SER A 113 -2.76 -8.14 -7.70
CA SER A 113 -3.56 -7.01 -7.16
C SER A 113 -3.58 -7.01 -5.63
N ALA A 114 -3.56 -8.19 -5.00
CA ALA A 114 -3.48 -8.36 -3.56
C ALA A 114 -2.18 -7.77 -2.96
N GLU A 115 -1.05 -7.86 -3.65
CA GLU A 115 0.22 -7.30 -3.19
C GLU A 115 0.18 -5.76 -3.21
N LEU A 116 -0.36 -5.17 -4.27
CA LEU A 116 -0.52 -3.71 -4.38
C LEU A 116 -1.51 -3.18 -3.33
N ILE A 117 -2.63 -3.86 -3.12
CA ILE A 117 -3.60 -3.50 -2.08
C ILE A 117 -2.93 -3.57 -0.70
N THR A 118 -2.19 -4.64 -0.40
CA THR A 118 -1.45 -4.79 0.86
C THR A 118 -0.45 -3.66 1.05
N SER A 119 0.26 -3.24 0.00
CA SER A 119 1.21 -2.13 0.06
C SER A 119 0.53 -0.79 0.36
N ILE A 120 -0.64 -0.52 -0.23
CA ILE A 120 -1.39 0.73 0.00
C ILE A 120 -2.05 0.79 1.38
N THR A 121 -2.48 -0.36 1.91
CA THR A 121 -3.18 -0.47 3.20
C THR A 121 -2.21 -0.82 4.32
N SER A 122 -1.95 -2.09 4.52
CA SER A 122 -1.22 -2.65 5.66
C SER A 122 0.23 -2.15 5.76
N ASP A 123 0.96 -2.02 4.64
CA ASP A 123 2.34 -1.53 4.69
C ASP A 123 2.39 -0.05 5.06
N VAL A 124 1.48 0.77 4.53
CA VAL A 124 1.39 2.19 4.90
C VAL A 124 0.99 2.33 6.36
N GLU A 125 -0.03 1.58 6.84
CA GLU A 125 -0.45 1.59 8.25
C GLU A 125 0.69 1.21 9.20
N SER A 126 1.53 0.25 8.82
CA SER A 126 2.68 -0.12 9.65
C SER A 126 3.68 1.02 9.87
N LEU A 127 3.69 2.05 8.99
CA LEU A 127 4.52 3.25 9.16
C LEU A 127 3.98 4.19 10.23
N GLU A 128 2.69 4.12 10.61
CA GLU A 128 2.13 4.87 11.72
C GLU A 128 2.93 4.63 13.00
N VAL A 129 3.22 3.35 13.27
CA VAL A 129 3.98 2.93 14.44
C VAL A 129 5.38 3.58 14.48
N PHE A 130 6.01 3.78 13.33
CA PHE A 130 7.30 4.47 13.27
C PHE A 130 7.16 5.95 13.66
N PHE A 131 6.23 6.66 13.08
CA PHE A 131 6.10 8.11 13.29
C PHE A 131 5.53 8.44 14.67
N ALA A 132 4.46 7.76 15.10
CA ALA A 132 3.78 8.06 16.36
C ALA A 132 4.44 7.40 17.58
N HIS A 133 4.99 6.18 17.41
CA HIS A 133 5.43 5.35 18.54
C HIS A 133 6.92 5.04 18.57
N THR A 134 7.73 5.59 17.64
CA THR A 134 9.17 5.37 17.64
C THR A 134 9.94 6.67 17.81
N VAL A 135 9.77 7.63 16.89
CA VAL A 135 10.61 8.83 16.87
C VAL A 135 10.38 9.69 18.11
N SER A 136 9.11 10.06 18.41
CA SER A 136 8.80 10.89 19.58
C SER A 136 9.14 10.20 20.91
N PRO A 137 8.75 8.94 21.17
CA PRO A 137 9.10 8.27 22.42
C PRO A 137 10.61 8.14 22.66
N VAL A 138 11.42 7.86 21.62
CA VAL A 138 12.89 7.81 21.78
C VAL A 138 13.45 9.16 22.22
N MET A 139 13.01 10.25 21.57
CA MET A 139 13.46 11.61 21.93
C MET A 139 13.00 11.99 23.34
N ILE A 140 11.74 11.68 23.70
CA ILE A 140 11.19 11.91 25.04
C ILE A 140 12.01 11.14 26.10
N ALA A 141 12.31 9.86 25.84
CA ALA A 141 13.13 9.06 26.75
C ALA A 141 14.54 9.66 26.94
N CYS A 142 15.19 10.11 25.88
CA CYS A 142 16.49 10.80 25.94
C CYS A 142 16.42 12.06 26.84
N PHE A 143 15.45 12.95 26.59
CA PHE A 143 15.36 14.20 27.38
C PHE A 143 14.93 13.95 28.82
N THR A 144 14.03 12.98 29.07
CA THR A 144 13.64 12.59 30.42
C THR A 144 14.82 11.98 31.19
N THR A 145 15.60 11.10 30.54
CA THR A 145 16.83 10.52 31.11
C THR A 145 17.82 11.63 31.46
N LEU A 146 18.11 12.55 30.56
CA LEU A 146 19.01 13.68 30.81
C LEU A 146 18.51 14.54 31.99
N GLY A 147 17.21 14.80 32.07
CA GLY A 147 16.62 15.56 33.17
C GLY A 147 16.76 14.85 34.52
N THR A 148 16.43 13.56 34.59
CA THR A 148 16.46 12.78 35.86
C THR A 148 17.87 12.49 36.32
N VAL A 149 18.78 12.12 35.42
CA VAL A 149 20.20 11.91 35.73
C VAL A 149 20.84 13.26 36.09
N GLY A 150 20.56 14.34 35.36
CA GLY A 150 21.04 15.68 35.68
C GLY A 150 20.59 16.14 37.07
N PHE A 151 19.32 15.92 37.44
CA PHE A 151 18.83 16.23 38.78
C PHE A 151 19.55 15.42 39.85
N LEU A 152 19.77 14.09 39.67
CA LEU A 152 20.46 13.26 40.63
C LEU A 152 21.94 13.63 40.75
N SER A 153 22.58 14.14 39.71
CA SER A 153 23.98 14.53 39.69
C SER A 153 24.30 15.70 40.66
N PHE A 154 23.32 16.57 40.95
CA PHE A 154 23.44 17.62 41.95
C PHE A 154 23.60 17.07 43.39
N PHE A 155 23.08 15.87 43.64
CA PHE A 155 23.24 15.22 44.95
C PHE A 155 24.48 14.34 45.00
N ASN A 156 24.68 13.47 43.99
CA ASN A 156 25.85 12.61 43.92
C ASN A 156 26.07 12.07 42.50
N LEU A 157 27.27 12.27 41.95
CA LEU A 157 27.63 11.87 40.59
C LEU A 157 27.66 10.35 40.38
N TRP A 158 28.08 9.59 41.41
CA TRP A 158 28.12 8.12 41.31
C TRP A 158 26.73 7.50 41.25
N LEU A 159 25.77 8.01 42.05
CA LEU A 159 24.36 7.58 41.97
C LEU A 159 23.74 7.94 40.63
N ALA A 160 24.02 9.15 40.12
CA ALA A 160 23.58 9.58 38.81
C ALA A 160 24.14 8.69 37.67
N SER A 161 25.41 8.31 37.77
CA SER A 161 26.04 7.40 36.80
C SER A 161 25.40 6.00 36.83
N LEU A 162 25.10 5.48 38.01
CA LEU A 162 24.43 4.19 38.17
C LEU A 162 22.99 4.23 37.57
N LEU A 163 22.24 5.30 37.83
CA LEU A 163 20.91 5.52 37.23
C LEU A 163 20.99 5.57 35.70
N PHE A 164 21.98 6.32 35.16
CA PHE A 164 22.20 6.42 33.73
C PHE A 164 22.49 5.06 33.09
N VAL A 165 23.37 4.25 33.71
CA VAL A 165 23.67 2.89 33.21
C VAL A 165 22.44 2.01 33.23
N GLY A 166 21.65 2.02 34.31
CA GLY A 166 20.38 1.28 34.38
C GLY A 166 19.39 1.69 33.28
N GLN A 167 19.18 2.99 33.08
CA GLN A 167 18.30 3.51 32.02
C GLN A 167 18.85 3.21 30.61
N LEU A 168 20.17 3.22 30.42
CA LEU A 168 20.80 2.85 29.14
C LEU A 168 20.62 1.35 28.84
N ILE A 169 20.72 0.49 29.85
CA ILE A 169 20.46 -0.95 29.68
C ILE A 169 19.02 -1.16 29.21
N VAL A 170 18.03 -0.56 29.87
CA VAL A 170 16.62 -0.73 29.55
C VAL A 170 16.24 -0.03 28.23
N GLY A 171 16.74 1.17 27.99
CA GLY A 171 16.33 1.99 26.85
C GLY A 171 17.07 1.66 25.55
N VAL A 172 18.28 1.08 25.60
CA VAL A 172 19.10 0.83 24.42
C VAL A 172 19.50 -0.64 24.29
N PHE A 173 20.12 -1.24 25.32
CA PHE A 173 20.66 -2.60 25.19
C PHE A 173 19.55 -3.65 25.05
N ILE A 174 18.50 -3.60 25.88
CA ILE A 174 17.40 -4.56 25.81
C ILE A 174 16.64 -4.47 24.49
N PRO A 175 16.20 -3.29 23.98
CA PRO A 175 15.55 -3.18 22.68
C PRO A 175 16.45 -3.59 21.50
N THR A 176 17.75 -3.27 21.54
CA THR A 176 18.69 -3.65 20.49
C THR A 176 18.91 -5.16 20.46
N PHE A 177 19.10 -5.79 21.63
CA PHE A 177 19.21 -7.24 21.73
C PHE A 177 17.93 -7.93 21.26
N SER A 178 16.78 -7.41 21.65
CA SER A 178 15.48 -7.87 21.18
C SER A 178 15.40 -7.81 19.65
N TYR A 179 15.77 -6.69 19.04
CA TYR A 179 15.77 -6.52 17.59
C TYR A 179 16.64 -7.58 16.89
N LEU A 180 17.86 -7.79 17.36
CA LEU A 180 18.80 -8.74 16.73
C LEU A 180 18.37 -10.20 16.88
N TYR A 181 17.83 -10.58 18.04
CA TYR A 181 17.48 -11.96 18.34
C TYR A 181 16.15 -12.39 17.75
N TYR A 182 15.17 -11.47 17.61
CA TYR A 182 13.81 -11.81 17.23
C TYR A 182 13.46 -11.65 15.75
N GLN A 183 14.40 -11.23 14.90
CA GLN A 183 14.22 -11.14 13.45
C GLN A 183 13.63 -12.41 12.83
N THR A 184 14.09 -13.58 13.29
CA THR A 184 13.67 -14.88 12.73
C THR A 184 12.25 -15.27 13.13
N ILE A 185 11.75 -14.82 14.28
CA ILE A 185 10.42 -15.19 14.78
C ILE A 185 9.33 -14.38 14.07
N GLY A 186 9.56 -13.08 13.88
CA GLY A 186 8.64 -12.24 13.13
C GLY A 186 8.42 -12.76 11.69
N THR A 187 9.49 -13.18 11.02
CA THR A 187 9.40 -13.74 9.66
C THR A 187 8.69 -15.09 9.61
N LYS A 188 8.92 -15.98 10.60
CA LYS A 188 8.21 -17.28 10.70
C LYS A 188 6.72 -17.08 10.96
N MET A 189 6.37 -16.20 11.90
CA MET A 189 4.99 -15.87 12.20
C MET A 189 4.27 -15.27 10.97
N HIS A 190 4.91 -14.35 10.25
CA HIS A 190 4.36 -13.77 9.02
C HIS A 190 4.10 -14.84 7.95
N LYS A 191 5.07 -15.75 7.71
CA LYS A 191 4.89 -16.86 6.77
C LYS A 191 3.75 -17.80 7.18
N ALA A 192 3.62 -18.13 8.47
CA ALA A 192 2.55 -18.95 8.97
C ALA A 192 1.17 -18.27 8.81
N ASN A 193 1.11 -16.95 9.03
CA ASN A 193 -0.11 -16.16 8.80
C ASN A 193 -0.51 -16.12 7.32
N LEU A 194 0.44 -15.89 6.42
CA LEU A 194 0.18 -15.93 4.97
C LEU A 194 -0.35 -17.29 4.53
N LYS A 195 0.26 -18.37 5.01
CA LYS A 195 -0.16 -19.75 4.70
C LYS A 195 -1.59 -20.04 5.17
N LEU A 196 -1.94 -19.59 6.39
CA LEU A 196 -3.29 -19.72 6.91
C LEU A 196 -4.29 -18.91 6.07
N ASN A 197 -3.99 -17.64 5.79
CA ASN A 197 -4.86 -16.78 5.00
C ASN A 197 -5.07 -17.30 3.57
N GLN A 198 -4.01 -17.77 2.91
CA GLN A 198 -4.11 -18.41 1.59
C GLN A 198 -5.01 -19.65 1.63
N GLY A 199 -4.85 -20.50 2.66
CA GLY A 199 -5.71 -21.68 2.83
C GLY A 199 -7.17 -21.31 3.09
N VAL A 200 -7.45 -20.24 3.82
CA VAL A 200 -8.83 -19.74 4.03
C VAL A 200 -9.43 -19.25 2.72
N ILE A 201 -8.70 -18.43 1.96
CA ILE A 201 -9.17 -17.90 0.66
C ILE A 201 -9.43 -19.05 -0.31
N GLU A 202 -8.47 -19.97 -0.47
CA GLU A 202 -8.62 -21.16 -1.33
C GLU A 202 -9.86 -21.97 -0.97
N ASN A 203 -10.12 -22.21 0.33
CA ASN A 203 -11.28 -22.98 0.76
C ASN A 203 -12.61 -22.25 0.52
N ILE A 204 -12.62 -20.90 0.59
CA ILE A 204 -13.82 -20.10 0.28
C ILE A 204 -14.08 -20.13 -1.24
N GLU A 205 -13.05 -19.94 -2.05
CA GLU A 205 -13.16 -19.92 -3.52
C GLU A 205 -13.54 -21.29 -4.08
N SER A 206 -13.07 -22.38 -3.45
CA SER A 206 -13.34 -23.77 -3.87
C SER A 206 -14.39 -24.48 -3.01
N ILE A 207 -15.32 -23.74 -2.39
CA ILE A 207 -16.31 -24.33 -1.47
C ILE A 207 -17.22 -25.34 -2.17
N SER A 208 -17.57 -25.09 -3.43
CA SER A 208 -18.42 -25.97 -4.23
C SER A 208 -17.74 -27.32 -4.48
N GLU A 209 -16.45 -27.29 -4.81
CA GLU A 209 -15.62 -28.47 -5.06
C GLU A 209 -15.38 -29.25 -3.77
N ILE A 210 -15.14 -28.52 -2.64
CA ILE A 210 -14.96 -29.15 -1.33
C ILE A 210 -16.20 -29.99 -0.97
N ILE A 211 -17.40 -29.43 -1.15
CA ILE A 211 -18.66 -30.11 -0.85
C ILE A 211 -18.88 -31.25 -1.85
N GLN A 212 -18.72 -31.00 -3.15
CA GLN A 212 -18.95 -31.97 -4.20
C GLN A 212 -18.06 -33.23 -4.07
N PHE A 213 -16.79 -33.03 -3.68
CA PHE A 213 -15.80 -34.11 -3.54
C PHE A 213 -15.64 -34.58 -2.09
N GLN A 214 -16.48 -34.13 -1.14
CA GLN A 214 -16.47 -34.55 0.28
C GLN A 214 -15.09 -34.34 0.95
N LEU A 215 -14.49 -33.20 0.72
CA LEU A 215 -13.15 -32.84 1.21
C LEU A 215 -13.16 -32.04 2.52
N GLU A 216 -14.33 -31.86 3.17
CA GLU A 216 -14.53 -30.95 4.32
C GLU A 216 -13.59 -31.31 5.47
N GLU A 217 -13.51 -32.59 5.83
CA GLU A 217 -12.67 -33.05 6.93
C GLU A 217 -11.17 -32.83 6.62
N LYS A 218 -10.75 -33.14 5.39
CA LYS A 218 -9.37 -32.95 4.95
C LYS A 218 -8.97 -31.46 5.00
N LYS A 219 -9.78 -30.59 4.41
CA LYS A 219 -9.52 -29.14 4.34
C LYS A 219 -9.61 -28.47 5.72
N SER A 220 -10.56 -28.88 6.58
CA SER A 220 -10.63 -28.46 7.97
C SER A 220 -9.36 -28.84 8.76
N ASN A 221 -8.87 -30.08 8.58
CA ASN A 221 -7.63 -30.53 9.22
C ASN A 221 -6.39 -29.76 8.72
N GLU A 222 -6.31 -29.41 7.43
CA GLU A 222 -5.25 -28.59 6.87
C GLU A 222 -5.25 -27.18 7.48
N LEU A 223 -6.41 -26.52 7.57
CA LEU A 223 -6.55 -25.20 8.22
C LEU A 223 -6.21 -25.27 9.71
N ARG A 224 -6.66 -26.32 10.40
CA ARG A 224 -6.34 -26.52 11.82
C ARG A 224 -4.83 -26.65 12.05
N ARG A 225 -4.12 -27.40 11.18
CA ARG A 225 -2.66 -27.53 11.25
C ARG A 225 -1.97 -26.18 11.01
N ALA A 226 -2.38 -25.41 10.00
CA ALA A 226 -1.87 -24.08 9.74
C ALA A 226 -2.13 -23.11 10.91
N GLY A 227 -3.33 -23.15 11.51
CA GLY A 227 -3.68 -22.39 12.72
C GLY A 227 -2.83 -22.78 13.93
N CYS A 228 -2.58 -24.07 14.14
CA CYS A 228 -1.69 -24.52 15.22
C CYS A 228 -0.24 -24.07 15.01
N GLU A 229 0.25 -24.08 13.75
CA GLU A 229 1.58 -23.58 13.41
C GLU A 229 1.69 -22.07 13.72
N LEU A 230 0.72 -21.26 13.31
CA LEU A 230 0.63 -19.83 13.63
C LEU A 230 0.60 -19.59 15.15
N ASN A 231 -0.26 -20.32 15.88
CA ASN A 231 -0.37 -20.19 17.33
C ASN A 231 0.94 -20.57 18.05
N ARG A 232 1.67 -21.54 17.55
CA ARG A 232 2.99 -21.90 18.11
C ARG A 232 3.98 -20.76 17.98
N GLU A 233 4.07 -20.12 16.81
CA GLU A 233 4.97 -18.99 16.60
C GLU A 233 4.49 -17.73 17.37
N TYR A 234 3.18 -17.52 17.46
CA TYR A 234 2.60 -16.45 18.27
C TYR A 234 2.90 -16.61 19.77
N ARG A 235 2.79 -17.84 20.32
CA ARG A 235 3.17 -18.12 21.71
C ARG A 235 4.65 -17.82 21.97
N LYS A 236 5.55 -18.20 21.06
CA LYS A 236 6.99 -17.86 21.19
C LYS A 236 7.17 -16.34 21.27
N LYS A 237 6.49 -15.58 20.41
CA LYS A 237 6.55 -14.11 20.43
C LYS A 237 6.07 -13.54 21.76
N LEU A 238 4.95 -14.02 22.29
CA LEU A 238 4.41 -13.56 23.58
C LEU A 238 5.36 -13.87 24.72
N THR A 239 5.81 -15.13 24.85
CA THR A 239 6.75 -15.55 25.90
C THR A 239 8.01 -14.68 25.91
N GLN A 240 8.51 -14.35 24.73
CA GLN A 240 9.69 -13.49 24.59
C GLN A 240 9.41 -12.05 25.02
N GLY A 241 8.27 -11.48 24.64
CA GLY A 241 7.86 -10.15 25.10
C GLY A 241 7.79 -10.09 26.63
N THR A 242 7.22 -11.12 27.26
CA THR A 242 7.14 -11.24 28.72
C THR A 242 8.51 -11.32 29.38
N TRP A 243 9.45 -12.11 28.80
CA TRP A 243 10.83 -12.18 29.33
C TRP A 243 11.57 -10.85 29.22
N LEU A 244 11.39 -10.11 28.12
CA LEU A 244 12.00 -8.78 27.97
C LEU A 244 11.46 -7.78 28.98
N GLN A 245 10.15 -7.80 29.19
CA GLN A 245 9.52 -6.96 30.20
C GLN A 245 10.05 -7.32 31.60
N PHE A 246 10.08 -8.60 31.95
CA PHE A 246 10.62 -9.08 33.22
C PHE A 246 12.09 -8.64 33.43
N LEU A 247 12.94 -8.76 32.41
CA LEU A 247 14.33 -8.30 32.49
C LEU A 247 14.40 -6.79 32.71
N SER A 248 13.61 -6.00 32.00
CA SER A 248 13.61 -4.54 32.15
C SER A 248 13.13 -4.07 33.51
N GLU A 249 12.07 -4.68 34.05
CA GLU A 249 11.59 -4.41 35.40
C GLU A 249 12.59 -4.88 36.46
N SER A 250 13.27 -6.01 36.24
CA SER A 250 14.33 -6.48 37.11
C SER A 250 15.53 -5.50 37.17
N VAL A 251 15.95 -4.95 36.01
CA VAL A 251 17.00 -3.92 35.95
C VAL A 251 16.59 -2.66 36.71
N LEU A 252 15.33 -2.22 36.56
CA LEU A 252 14.80 -1.08 37.31
C LEU A 252 14.90 -1.31 38.81
N ILE A 253 14.40 -2.45 39.32
CA ILE A 253 14.37 -2.77 40.74
C ILE A 253 15.81 -2.90 41.27
N LEU A 254 16.69 -3.61 40.57
CA LEU A 254 18.10 -3.78 40.98
C LEU A 254 18.85 -2.45 40.98
N THR A 255 18.64 -1.59 39.96
CA THR A 255 19.26 -0.25 39.93
C THR A 255 18.83 0.58 41.13
N SER A 256 17.54 0.61 41.45
CA SER A 256 17.04 1.35 42.60
C SER A 256 17.52 0.79 43.94
N PHE A 257 17.63 -0.53 44.05
CA PHE A 257 18.19 -1.21 45.22
C PHE A 257 19.69 -0.91 45.41
N PHE A 258 20.48 -0.94 44.33
CA PHE A 258 21.87 -0.58 44.41
C PHE A 258 22.09 0.91 44.72
N ILE A 259 21.23 1.81 44.21
CA ILE A 259 21.24 3.23 44.56
C ILE A 259 21.03 3.40 46.07
N LEU A 260 20.08 2.68 46.67
CA LEU A 260 19.82 2.72 48.09
C LEU A 260 21.04 2.19 48.90
N ILE A 261 21.57 1.02 48.55
CA ILE A 261 22.73 0.42 49.27
C ILE A 261 23.96 1.32 49.19
N ILE A 262 24.29 1.81 47.98
CA ILE A 262 25.46 2.65 47.74
C ILE A 262 25.30 3.99 48.47
N SER A 263 24.12 4.60 48.47
CA SER A 263 23.89 5.84 49.21
C SER A 263 24.09 5.70 50.71
N ILE A 264 23.66 4.57 51.28
CA ILE A 264 23.92 4.24 52.71
C ILE A 264 25.42 3.99 52.96
N HIS A 265 26.08 3.22 52.09
CA HIS A 265 27.50 2.92 52.22
C HIS A 265 28.40 4.18 52.12
N MET A 266 27.99 5.13 51.29
CA MET A 266 28.66 6.44 51.14
C MET A 266 28.33 7.42 52.29
N ASN A 267 27.60 6.98 53.32
CA ASN A 267 27.15 7.81 54.44
C ASN A 267 26.43 9.09 54.02
N LEU A 268 25.65 9.04 52.93
CA LEU A 268 24.84 10.18 52.53
C LEU A 268 23.69 10.40 53.52
N SER A 269 23.13 11.61 53.55
CA SER A 269 21.99 11.88 54.43
C SER A 269 20.80 10.96 54.12
N LYS A 270 20.01 10.63 55.16
CA LYS A 270 18.80 9.80 54.99
C LYS A 270 17.87 10.38 53.93
N ASP A 271 17.71 11.70 53.94
CA ASP A 271 16.89 12.41 52.96
C ASP A 271 17.38 12.18 51.53
N THR A 272 18.69 12.32 51.29
CA THR A 272 19.30 12.08 49.98
C THR A 272 19.12 10.64 49.53
N SER A 273 19.28 9.66 50.41
CA SER A 273 19.15 8.25 50.08
C SER A 273 17.72 7.88 49.67
N VAL A 274 16.71 8.41 50.39
CA VAL A 274 15.31 8.17 50.07
C VAL A 274 14.93 8.87 48.76
N ILE A 275 15.30 10.15 48.58
CA ILE A 275 15.02 10.92 47.37
C ILE A 275 15.65 10.23 46.14
N ALA A 276 16.93 9.82 46.22
CA ALA A 276 17.60 9.14 45.12
C ALA A 276 16.90 7.82 44.73
N THR A 277 16.43 7.07 45.72
CA THR A 277 15.74 5.80 45.49
C THR A 277 14.37 6.02 44.86
N VAL A 278 13.57 6.97 45.35
CA VAL A 278 12.25 7.30 44.78
C VAL A 278 12.38 7.87 43.38
N LEU A 279 13.38 8.74 43.14
CA LEU A 279 13.72 9.24 41.82
C LEU A 279 14.01 8.08 40.86
N SER A 280 14.85 7.14 41.26
CA SER A 280 15.19 5.98 40.46
C SER A 280 13.95 5.17 40.09
N LEU A 281 13.14 4.79 41.09
CA LEU A 281 11.92 4.01 40.86
C LEU A 281 10.92 4.69 39.89
N SER A 282 10.79 6.02 39.98
CA SER A 282 9.82 6.77 39.17
C SER A 282 10.31 7.17 37.76
N SER A 283 11.64 7.15 37.52
CA SER A 283 12.22 7.71 36.29
C SER A 283 12.30 6.74 35.10
N PHE A 284 12.09 5.44 35.31
CA PHE A 284 12.23 4.44 34.24
C PHE A 284 11.06 4.41 33.25
N GLY A 285 9.92 5.05 33.55
CA GLY A 285 8.70 4.95 32.73
C GLY A 285 8.93 5.27 31.25
N SER A 286 9.71 6.31 30.93
CA SER A 286 10.00 6.71 29.57
C SER A 286 10.87 5.70 28.79
N VAL A 287 11.84 5.07 29.45
CA VAL A 287 12.70 4.04 28.82
C VAL A 287 12.02 2.68 28.74
N LEU A 288 11.14 2.32 29.70
CA LEU A 288 10.30 1.11 29.63
C LEU A 288 9.36 1.14 28.43
N ALA A 289 8.86 2.31 28.04
CA ALA A 289 8.04 2.47 26.86
C ALA A 289 8.76 2.07 25.55
N LEU A 290 10.10 2.01 25.56
CA LEU A 290 10.90 1.60 24.40
C LEU A 290 10.99 0.08 24.22
N ASN A 291 10.60 -0.73 25.21
CA ASN A 291 10.70 -2.20 25.13
C ASN A 291 9.98 -2.82 23.93
N GLY A 292 8.86 -2.22 23.50
CA GLY A 292 8.08 -2.66 22.34
C GLY A 292 8.69 -2.31 20.98
N LEU A 293 9.66 -1.38 20.93
CA LEU A 293 10.16 -0.83 19.67
C LEU A 293 10.87 -1.85 18.79
N GLY A 294 11.59 -2.81 19.37
CA GLY A 294 12.33 -3.80 18.61
C GLY A 294 11.45 -4.59 17.62
N ASN A 295 10.28 -5.01 18.05
CA ASN A 295 9.31 -5.73 17.22
C ASN A 295 8.61 -4.83 16.19
N SER A 296 8.25 -3.63 16.61
CA SER A 296 7.58 -2.66 15.75
C SER A 296 8.48 -2.17 14.62
N LEU A 297 9.75 -1.90 14.93
CA LEU A 297 10.75 -1.50 13.94
C LEU A 297 10.99 -2.57 12.87
N LEU A 298 10.98 -3.86 13.22
CA LEU A 298 11.16 -4.94 12.23
C LEU A 298 10.06 -4.95 11.19
N THR A 299 8.79 -4.87 11.60
CA THR A 299 7.64 -4.83 10.68
C THR A 299 7.65 -3.56 9.85
N THR A 300 7.85 -2.42 10.47
CA THR A 300 7.93 -1.11 9.80
C THR A 300 9.06 -1.06 8.78
N MET A 301 10.25 -1.60 9.08
CA MET A 301 11.37 -1.63 8.14
C MET A 301 11.10 -2.53 6.94
N ALA A 302 10.44 -3.67 7.14
CA ALA A 302 10.05 -4.55 6.04
C ALA A 302 9.04 -3.86 5.11
N SER A 303 8.01 -3.21 5.67
CA SER A 303 7.02 -2.44 4.92
C SER A 303 7.64 -1.22 4.24
N SER A 304 8.48 -0.48 4.95
CA SER A 304 9.23 0.66 4.39
C SER A 304 10.08 0.26 3.17
N ARG A 305 10.73 -0.90 3.22
CA ARG A 305 11.52 -1.40 2.12
C ARG A 305 10.64 -1.71 0.90
N ARG A 306 9.52 -2.43 1.07
CA ARG A 306 8.59 -2.71 -0.03
C ARG A 306 8.05 -1.43 -0.67
N LEU A 307 7.63 -0.47 0.16
CA LEU A 307 7.15 0.83 -0.31
C LEU A 307 8.24 1.65 -1.01
N PHE A 308 9.46 1.61 -0.50
CA PHE A 308 10.61 2.28 -1.13
C PHE A 308 10.93 1.67 -2.49
N GLU A 309 10.95 0.34 -2.60
CA GLU A 309 11.16 -0.39 -3.86
C GLU A 309 10.04 -0.05 -4.85
N LEU A 310 8.77 -0.07 -4.43
CA LEU A 310 7.63 0.28 -5.27
C LEU A 310 7.69 1.74 -5.77
N ILE A 311 7.98 2.70 -4.89
CA ILE A 311 8.00 4.14 -5.24
C ILE A 311 9.18 4.50 -6.17
N ASN A 312 10.28 3.75 -6.08
CA ASN A 312 11.46 3.97 -6.93
C ASN A 312 11.51 3.03 -8.13
N GLU A 313 10.47 2.26 -8.36
CA GLU A 313 10.39 1.41 -9.54
C GLU A 313 10.24 2.26 -10.81
N SER A 314 11.05 2.00 -11.82
CA SER A 314 10.98 2.70 -13.10
C SER A 314 9.80 2.20 -13.93
N PRO A 315 9.04 3.07 -14.61
CA PRO A 315 8.01 2.65 -15.55
C PRO A 315 8.65 1.92 -16.75
N ASN A 316 7.86 1.05 -17.40
CA ASN A 316 8.31 0.37 -18.63
C ASN A 316 8.44 1.35 -19.79
N VAL A 317 7.63 2.40 -19.78
CA VAL A 317 7.55 3.40 -20.85
C VAL A 317 7.55 4.79 -20.25
N ILE A 318 8.29 5.69 -20.85
CA ILE A 318 8.32 7.11 -20.47
C ILE A 318 7.71 7.91 -21.63
N PHE A 319 6.58 8.57 -21.37
CA PHE A 319 5.95 9.45 -22.33
C PHE A 319 6.60 10.82 -22.34
N GLN A 320 6.66 11.43 -23.52
CA GLN A 320 7.16 12.80 -23.69
C GLN A 320 6.07 13.82 -23.35
N ASN A 321 6.47 14.96 -22.78
CA ASN A 321 5.52 16.01 -22.38
C ASN A 321 5.06 16.91 -23.55
N HIS A 322 5.59 16.73 -24.76
CA HIS A 322 5.21 17.54 -25.92
C HIS A 322 4.11 16.84 -26.72
N SER A 323 2.93 17.44 -26.75
CA SER A 323 1.77 16.89 -27.43
C SER A 323 1.65 17.40 -28.85
N THR A 324 1.83 16.52 -29.81
CA THR A 324 1.25 16.68 -31.14
C THR A 324 -0.13 16.02 -31.09
N LYS A 325 -1.22 16.80 -31.11
CA LYS A 325 -2.58 16.23 -31.18
C LYS A 325 -2.76 15.54 -32.51
N ILE A 326 -3.15 14.27 -32.50
CA ILE A 326 -3.47 13.51 -33.70
C ILE A 326 -4.99 13.59 -33.90
N ASN A 327 -5.44 14.49 -34.75
CA ASN A 327 -6.87 14.66 -35.03
C ASN A 327 -7.40 13.64 -36.06
N GLN A 328 -6.52 13.15 -36.95
CA GLN A 328 -6.85 12.14 -37.95
C GLN A 328 -5.69 11.16 -38.07
N VAL A 329 -6.01 9.88 -38.20
CA VAL A 329 -5.01 8.84 -38.48
C VAL A 329 -5.16 8.45 -39.95
N GLU A 330 -4.11 8.72 -40.73
CA GLU A 330 -4.04 8.38 -42.15
C GLU A 330 -3.33 7.05 -42.37
N SER A 331 -2.39 6.72 -41.49
CA SER A 331 -1.67 5.45 -41.51
C SER A 331 -1.29 5.00 -40.11
N LEU A 332 -1.33 3.70 -39.87
CA LEU A 332 -0.65 3.05 -38.75
C LEU A 332 0.27 1.99 -39.38
N GLU A 333 1.56 2.12 -39.14
CA GLU A 333 2.57 1.25 -39.73
C GLU A 333 3.36 0.54 -38.61
N ILE A 334 3.54 -0.75 -38.79
CA ILE A 334 4.41 -1.58 -37.97
C ILE A 334 5.56 -2.05 -38.85
N LYS A 335 6.80 -1.69 -38.50
CA LYS A 335 8.01 -1.99 -39.28
C LYS A 335 8.99 -2.79 -38.44
N ASP A 336 9.32 -3.97 -38.92
CA ASP A 336 10.37 -4.88 -38.42
C ASP A 336 10.26 -5.13 -36.90
N LEU A 337 9.01 -5.21 -36.41
CA LEU A 337 8.68 -5.33 -34.98
C LEU A 337 9.19 -6.66 -34.42
N SER A 338 10.12 -6.57 -33.48
CA SER A 338 10.54 -7.70 -32.65
C SER A 338 10.34 -7.37 -31.20
N PHE A 339 9.78 -8.31 -30.45
CA PHE A 339 9.47 -8.13 -29.04
C PHE A 339 9.57 -9.45 -28.28
N SER A 340 10.19 -9.39 -27.11
CA SER A 340 10.29 -10.50 -26.16
C SER A 340 9.72 -10.11 -24.80
N HIS A 341 9.02 -11.02 -24.16
CA HIS A 341 8.53 -10.86 -22.80
C HIS A 341 9.20 -11.89 -21.90
N GLU A 342 9.86 -11.47 -20.83
CA GLU A 342 10.56 -12.35 -19.88
C GLU A 342 11.44 -13.43 -20.53
N GLN A 343 12.26 -13.06 -21.53
CA GLN A 343 13.14 -13.92 -22.33
C GLN A 343 12.44 -14.81 -23.37
N GLN A 344 11.12 -14.80 -23.44
CA GLN A 344 10.38 -15.50 -24.50
C GLN A 344 10.14 -14.55 -25.67
N SER A 345 10.68 -14.89 -26.85
CA SER A 345 10.42 -14.13 -28.08
C SER A 345 8.98 -14.33 -28.53
N ILE A 346 8.23 -13.22 -28.68
CA ILE A 346 6.83 -13.22 -29.12
C ILE A 346 6.74 -12.87 -30.61
N PHE A 347 7.47 -11.85 -31.03
CA PHE A 347 7.52 -11.41 -32.42
C PHE A 347 8.95 -11.35 -32.93
N LYS A 348 9.13 -11.73 -34.21
CA LYS A 348 10.38 -11.56 -34.97
C LYS A 348 10.06 -10.94 -36.32
N ASN A 349 10.55 -9.73 -36.56
CA ASN A 349 10.42 -8.98 -37.83
C ASN A 349 8.98 -8.88 -38.37
N LEU A 350 7.99 -8.63 -37.48
CA LEU A 350 6.62 -8.44 -37.91
C LEU A 350 6.46 -7.06 -38.56
N SER A 351 6.03 -7.04 -39.84
CA SER A 351 5.79 -5.79 -40.57
C SER A 351 4.45 -5.83 -41.27
N PHE A 352 3.65 -4.81 -41.07
CA PHE A 352 2.42 -4.55 -41.82
C PHE A 352 1.96 -3.10 -41.64
N ASN A 353 1.15 -2.64 -42.56
CA ASN A 353 0.59 -1.30 -42.54
C ASN A 353 -0.94 -1.35 -42.56
N PHE A 354 -1.53 -0.39 -41.88
CA PHE A 354 -2.94 -0.05 -42.00
C PHE A 354 -3.08 1.05 -43.05
N GLU A 355 -3.90 0.79 -44.02
CA GLU A 355 -4.41 1.87 -44.87
C GLU A 355 -5.55 2.61 -44.19
N LYS A 356 -5.73 3.88 -44.53
CA LYS A 356 -6.83 4.70 -44.05
C LYS A 356 -8.16 3.98 -44.34
N ASN A 357 -9.00 3.86 -43.29
CA ASN A 357 -10.32 3.30 -43.36
C ASN A 357 -10.36 1.83 -43.84
N GLY A 358 -10.47 0.94 -42.90
CA GLY A 358 -10.59 -0.48 -43.19
C GLY A 358 -10.40 -1.34 -41.94
N ILE A 359 -10.56 -2.65 -42.10
CA ILE A 359 -10.41 -3.64 -41.04
C ILE A 359 -9.24 -4.54 -41.36
N ILE A 360 -8.24 -4.56 -40.49
CA ILE A 360 -7.21 -5.60 -40.49
C ILE A 360 -7.57 -6.61 -39.42
N GLY A 361 -7.79 -7.84 -39.85
CA GLY A 361 -7.96 -8.99 -38.99
C GLY A 361 -6.62 -9.57 -38.54
N VAL A 362 -6.48 -9.86 -37.28
CA VAL A 362 -5.33 -10.59 -36.73
C VAL A 362 -5.83 -11.91 -36.16
N GLY A 363 -5.46 -13.00 -36.87
CA GLY A 363 -5.76 -14.36 -36.49
C GLY A 363 -4.51 -15.08 -35.96
N GLY A 364 -4.71 -16.27 -35.42
CA GLY A 364 -3.64 -17.15 -34.94
C GLY A 364 -4.07 -18.01 -33.77
N GLU A 365 -3.28 -19.01 -33.42
CA GLU A 365 -3.52 -19.89 -32.28
C GLU A 365 -3.51 -19.14 -30.96
N SER A 366 -4.05 -19.76 -29.89
CA SER A 366 -3.92 -19.23 -28.55
C SER A 366 -2.46 -19.16 -28.15
N GLY A 367 -2.01 -18.03 -27.58
CA GLY A 367 -0.58 -17.83 -27.25
C GLY A 367 0.28 -17.22 -28.38
N SER A 368 -0.24 -17.03 -29.60
CA SER A 368 0.54 -16.44 -30.72
C SER A 368 0.87 -14.95 -30.58
N GLY A 369 0.53 -14.31 -29.45
CA GLY A 369 0.86 -12.91 -29.18
C GLY A 369 -0.17 -11.87 -29.61
N LYS A 370 -1.39 -12.27 -30.03
CA LYS A 370 -2.44 -11.33 -30.52
C LYS A 370 -2.73 -10.17 -29.55
N SER A 371 -3.02 -10.48 -28.30
CA SER A 371 -3.27 -9.45 -27.28
C SER A 371 -2.01 -8.65 -26.92
N THR A 372 -0.81 -9.26 -27.07
CA THR A 372 0.47 -8.55 -26.90
C THR A 372 0.67 -7.51 -27.99
N LEU A 373 0.27 -7.81 -29.23
CA LEU A 373 0.30 -6.84 -30.32
C LEU A 373 -0.57 -5.63 -30.03
N VAL A 374 -1.81 -5.85 -29.56
CA VAL A 374 -2.74 -4.77 -29.16
C VAL A 374 -2.11 -3.93 -28.05
N LYS A 375 -1.51 -4.55 -27.03
CA LYS A 375 -0.83 -3.85 -25.92
C LYS A 375 0.42 -3.10 -26.36
N LEU A 376 1.18 -3.58 -27.36
CA LEU A 376 2.31 -2.85 -27.94
C LEU A 376 1.85 -1.61 -28.71
N ILE A 377 0.73 -1.69 -29.44
CA ILE A 377 0.14 -0.53 -30.13
C ILE A 377 -0.38 0.50 -29.11
N GLN A 378 -0.88 0.06 -27.95
CA GLN A 378 -1.23 0.91 -26.80
C GLN A 378 0.00 1.45 -26.05
N ARG A 379 1.20 1.02 -26.44
CA ARG A 379 2.46 1.37 -25.81
C ARG A 379 2.53 0.97 -24.32
N TYR A 380 2.08 -0.25 -23.97
CA TYR A 380 2.37 -0.83 -22.65
C TYR A 380 3.85 -1.16 -22.49
N TRP A 381 4.51 -1.48 -23.61
CA TRP A 381 5.94 -1.68 -23.76
C TRP A 381 6.42 -1.01 -25.05
N ASP A 382 7.67 -0.60 -25.09
CA ASP A 382 8.33 -0.27 -26.35
C ASP A 382 8.88 -1.56 -26.98
N PRO A 383 8.91 -1.71 -28.31
CA PRO A 383 9.48 -2.88 -28.97
C PRO A 383 10.98 -2.97 -28.76
N ASP A 384 11.53 -4.21 -28.74
CA ASP A 384 12.98 -4.44 -28.67
C ASP A 384 13.68 -3.94 -29.94
N VAL A 385 13.07 -4.20 -31.10
CA VAL A 385 13.53 -3.76 -32.42
C VAL A 385 12.35 -3.35 -33.26
N GLY A 386 12.53 -2.43 -34.19
CA GLY A 386 11.48 -1.94 -35.09
C GLY A 386 10.72 -0.75 -34.50
N THR A 387 9.66 -0.36 -35.21
CA THR A 387 8.87 0.82 -34.84
C THR A 387 7.38 0.61 -35.10
N ILE A 388 6.56 1.24 -34.26
CA ILE A 388 5.13 1.43 -34.50
C ILE A 388 4.91 2.91 -34.75
N GLN A 389 4.33 3.26 -35.90
CA GLN A 389 4.17 4.64 -36.33
C GLN A 389 2.69 4.95 -36.60
N VAL A 390 2.27 6.14 -36.21
CA VAL A 390 0.97 6.73 -36.56
C VAL A 390 1.26 7.97 -37.41
N ASN A 391 0.74 8.03 -38.63
CA ASN A 391 1.02 9.10 -39.58
C ASN A 391 2.53 9.33 -39.78
N HIS A 392 3.30 8.25 -39.97
CA HIS A 392 4.75 8.26 -40.08
C HIS A 392 5.52 8.79 -38.86
N GLN A 393 4.82 9.08 -37.75
CA GLN A 393 5.43 9.48 -36.48
C GLN A 393 5.45 8.29 -35.52
N SER A 394 6.60 8.00 -34.91
CA SER A 394 6.71 6.93 -33.92
C SER A 394 5.83 7.21 -32.71
N ILE A 395 5.11 6.17 -32.23
CA ILE A 395 4.30 6.27 -31.00
C ILE A 395 5.15 6.62 -29.77
N GLN A 396 6.45 6.39 -29.81
CA GLN A 396 7.39 6.77 -28.74
C GLN A 396 7.57 8.29 -28.62
N GLN A 397 7.25 9.05 -29.66
CA GLN A 397 7.31 10.51 -29.68
C GLN A 397 5.99 11.18 -29.29
N LEU A 398 4.92 10.41 -29.14
CA LEU A 398 3.63 10.91 -28.76
C LEU A 398 3.52 11.07 -27.23
N SER A 399 2.75 12.08 -26.81
CA SER A 399 2.31 12.15 -25.41
C SER A 399 1.30 11.07 -25.10
N GLU A 400 1.17 10.71 -23.81
CA GLU A 400 0.17 9.72 -23.35
C GLU A 400 -1.25 10.12 -23.77
N GLU A 401 -1.58 11.40 -23.60
CA GLU A 401 -2.89 11.96 -23.96
C GLU A 401 -3.17 11.83 -25.47
N ALA A 402 -2.20 12.22 -26.31
CA ALA A 402 -2.35 12.15 -27.77
C ALA A 402 -2.52 10.71 -28.27
N LEU A 403 -1.75 9.76 -27.71
CA LEU A 403 -1.87 8.35 -28.06
C LEU A 403 -3.25 7.80 -27.64
N HIS A 404 -3.66 8.04 -26.40
CA HIS A 404 -4.94 7.53 -25.89
C HIS A 404 -6.16 8.18 -26.56
N GLU A 405 -6.10 9.48 -26.93
CA GLU A 405 -7.17 10.12 -27.69
C GLU A 405 -7.28 9.56 -29.11
N SER A 406 -6.18 9.16 -29.73
CA SER A 406 -6.17 8.59 -31.09
C SER A 406 -6.71 7.15 -31.15
N GLN A 407 -6.82 6.45 -30.01
CA GLN A 407 -7.17 5.02 -29.96
C GLN A 407 -8.46 4.79 -29.19
N GLY A 408 -9.38 4.03 -29.74
CA GLY A 408 -10.51 3.42 -29.07
C GLY A 408 -10.21 1.94 -28.82
N ILE A 409 -10.31 1.50 -27.58
CA ILE A 409 -9.84 0.17 -27.17
C ILE A 409 -10.99 -0.62 -26.60
N MET A 410 -11.10 -1.87 -27.01
CA MET A 410 -11.93 -2.88 -26.37
C MET A 410 -11.05 -4.09 -26.07
N GLU A 411 -10.82 -4.33 -24.79
CA GLU A 411 -10.13 -5.51 -24.30
C GLU A 411 -11.06 -6.72 -24.23
N GLN A 412 -10.49 -7.92 -24.20
CA GLN A 412 -11.23 -9.18 -24.13
C GLN A 412 -12.19 -9.22 -22.93
N GLN A 413 -11.81 -8.63 -21.79
CA GLN A 413 -12.66 -8.50 -20.61
C GLN A 413 -12.94 -7.03 -20.32
N THR A 414 -14.21 -6.63 -20.42
CA THR A 414 -14.64 -5.27 -20.08
C THR A 414 -14.78 -5.13 -18.57
N PHE A 415 -14.02 -4.22 -17.98
CA PHE A 415 -14.15 -3.85 -16.57
C PHE A 415 -15.33 -2.89 -16.37
N LEU A 416 -16.19 -3.18 -15.37
CA LEU A 416 -17.30 -2.31 -14.96
C LEU A 416 -17.05 -1.81 -13.54
N PHE A 417 -17.21 -0.50 -13.35
CA PHE A 417 -17.11 0.14 -12.04
C PHE A 417 -18.39 -0.08 -11.22
N GLU A 418 -18.30 -0.07 -9.91
CA GLU A 418 -19.45 -0.06 -9.01
C GLU A 418 -20.17 1.30 -9.06
N ALA A 419 -20.90 1.53 -10.14
CA ALA A 419 -21.54 2.80 -10.51
C ALA A 419 -22.81 2.51 -11.30
N THR A 420 -23.52 3.54 -11.77
CA THR A 420 -24.68 3.35 -12.66
C THR A 420 -24.25 2.87 -14.05
N ILE A 421 -25.17 2.31 -14.82
CA ILE A 421 -24.92 1.93 -16.21
C ILE A 421 -24.50 3.16 -17.02
N GLU A 422 -25.17 4.30 -16.81
CA GLU A 422 -24.82 5.56 -17.48
C GLU A 422 -23.38 5.99 -17.18
N GLU A 423 -22.99 6.02 -15.91
CA GLU A 423 -21.62 6.37 -15.50
C GLU A 423 -20.60 5.40 -16.11
N ASN A 424 -20.93 4.10 -16.15
CA ASN A 424 -20.11 3.10 -16.79
C ASN A 424 -19.96 3.30 -18.30
N ILE A 425 -20.96 3.81 -19.00
CA ILE A 425 -20.89 4.09 -20.43
C ILE A 425 -20.14 5.39 -20.70
N ARG A 426 -20.39 6.45 -19.93
CA ARG A 426 -19.74 7.76 -20.07
C ARG A 426 -18.26 7.76 -19.76
N ILE A 427 -17.84 6.99 -18.76
CA ILE A 427 -16.44 6.97 -18.23
C ILE A 427 -15.92 8.41 -18.03
N GLY A 428 -16.66 9.23 -17.26
CA GLY A 428 -16.25 10.59 -16.91
C GLY A 428 -16.30 11.62 -18.05
N ARG A 429 -16.81 11.26 -19.24
CA ARG A 429 -16.95 12.18 -20.38
C ARG A 429 -18.38 12.71 -20.48
N ASN A 430 -18.50 13.93 -21.01
CA ASN A 430 -19.80 14.55 -21.23
C ASN A 430 -20.35 14.16 -22.61
N TYR A 431 -21.33 13.25 -22.63
CA TYR A 431 -22.12 12.88 -23.81
C TYR A 431 -23.59 13.19 -23.53
N SER A 432 -24.34 13.57 -24.55
CA SER A 432 -25.80 13.71 -24.45
C SER A 432 -26.46 12.34 -24.29
N LEU A 433 -27.68 12.30 -23.75
CA LEU A 433 -28.45 11.05 -23.67
C LEU A 433 -28.70 10.45 -25.04
N ASP A 434 -28.96 11.29 -26.05
CA ASP A 434 -29.17 10.85 -27.43
C ASP A 434 -27.95 10.15 -28.03
N GLU A 435 -26.72 10.65 -27.72
CA GLU A 435 -25.49 10.00 -28.14
C GLU A 435 -25.31 8.64 -27.45
N ILE A 436 -25.65 8.57 -26.15
CA ILE A 436 -25.58 7.32 -25.37
C ILE A 436 -26.60 6.32 -25.95
N ASP A 437 -27.82 6.73 -26.18
CA ASP A 437 -28.87 5.87 -26.79
C ASP A 437 -28.45 5.34 -28.14
N ALA A 438 -27.91 6.20 -29.00
CA ALA A 438 -27.42 5.80 -30.31
C ALA A 438 -26.27 4.77 -30.21
N ALA A 439 -25.35 4.97 -29.26
CA ALA A 439 -24.26 4.04 -29.02
C ALA A 439 -24.74 2.70 -28.44
N CYS A 440 -25.69 2.74 -27.51
CA CYS A 440 -26.30 1.54 -26.93
C CYS A 440 -27.10 0.73 -27.95
N LYS A 441 -27.83 1.39 -28.85
CA LYS A 441 -28.53 0.73 -29.97
C LYS A 441 -27.54 0.04 -30.92
N LYS A 442 -26.43 0.72 -31.26
CA LYS A 442 -25.36 0.13 -32.07
C LYS A 442 -24.68 -1.05 -31.37
N ALA A 443 -24.54 -1.01 -30.05
CA ALA A 443 -23.99 -2.08 -29.24
C ALA A 443 -25.00 -3.20 -28.89
N GLN A 444 -26.24 -3.13 -29.37
CA GLN A 444 -27.30 -4.09 -29.07
C GLN A 444 -27.55 -4.29 -27.56
N ILE A 445 -27.46 -3.19 -26.78
CA ILE A 445 -27.65 -3.24 -25.31
C ILE A 445 -28.81 -2.33 -24.85
N TYR A 446 -29.33 -1.46 -25.73
CA TYR A 446 -30.34 -0.47 -25.40
C TYR A 446 -31.62 -1.09 -24.81
N ASP A 447 -32.20 -2.10 -25.49
CA ASP A 447 -33.44 -2.73 -25.06
C ASP A 447 -33.32 -3.41 -23.70
N TRP A 448 -32.15 -4.02 -23.43
CA TRP A 448 -31.86 -4.59 -22.13
C TRP A 448 -31.79 -3.49 -21.05
N ILE A 449 -31.12 -2.38 -21.32
CA ILE A 449 -31.02 -1.27 -20.34
C ILE A 449 -32.41 -0.72 -20.01
N ILE A 450 -33.23 -0.49 -21.01
CA ILE A 450 -34.60 0.07 -20.82
C ILE A 450 -35.52 -0.95 -20.13
N SER A 451 -35.29 -2.24 -20.27
CA SER A 451 -36.08 -3.27 -19.56
C SER A 451 -35.79 -3.31 -18.05
N LEU A 452 -34.70 -2.69 -17.57
CA LEU A 452 -34.35 -2.63 -16.16
C LEU A 452 -35.23 -1.61 -15.42
N PRO A 453 -35.62 -1.84 -14.16
CA PRO A 453 -36.52 -0.97 -13.39
C PRO A 453 -36.07 0.50 -13.30
N SER A 454 -34.78 0.75 -13.26
CA SER A 454 -34.19 2.10 -13.20
C SER A 454 -33.44 2.49 -14.47
N GLY A 455 -33.58 1.73 -15.57
CA GLY A 455 -32.91 2.00 -16.84
C GLY A 455 -31.42 2.28 -16.68
N TYR A 456 -30.93 3.38 -17.23
CA TYR A 456 -29.55 3.84 -17.16
C TYR A 456 -29.06 4.11 -15.72
N GLN A 457 -29.96 4.42 -14.77
CA GLN A 457 -29.63 4.68 -13.37
C GLN A 457 -29.48 3.40 -12.55
N THR A 458 -29.66 2.22 -13.16
CA THR A 458 -29.43 0.94 -12.51
C THR A 458 -27.95 0.82 -12.11
N ARG A 459 -27.69 0.56 -10.83
CA ARG A 459 -26.31 0.37 -10.32
C ARG A 459 -25.81 -1.03 -10.61
N ILE A 460 -24.54 -1.10 -10.97
CA ILE A 460 -23.77 -2.34 -11.18
C ILE A 460 -22.83 -2.51 -9.98
N GLY A 461 -22.67 -3.73 -9.47
CA GLY A 461 -21.74 -4.03 -8.40
C GLY A 461 -22.04 -5.35 -7.68
N LYS A 462 -21.18 -5.73 -6.73
CA LYS A 462 -21.30 -7.00 -5.99
C LYS A 462 -22.62 -7.19 -5.26
N ASN A 463 -23.21 -6.09 -4.76
CA ASN A 463 -24.48 -6.08 -4.03
C ASN A 463 -25.65 -5.52 -4.86
N SER A 464 -25.50 -5.45 -6.17
CA SER A 464 -26.43 -4.86 -7.11
C SER A 464 -26.54 -5.75 -8.35
N LEU A 465 -26.99 -5.21 -9.48
CA LEU A 465 -27.04 -5.95 -10.73
C LEU A 465 -25.65 -6.41 -11.16
N THR A 466 -25.52 -7.70 -11.44
CA THR A 466 -24.31 -8.27 -12.05
C THR A 466 -24.62 -8.61 -13.51
N PRO A 467 -24.17 -7.81 -14.49
CA PRO A 467 -24.40 -8.10 -15.92
C PRO A 467 -23.72 -9.41 -16.32
N SER A 468 -24.36 -10.16 -17.20
CA SER A 468 -23.75 -11.32 -17.88
C SER A 468 -22.51 -10.90 -18.69
N ASP A 469 -21.67 -11.85 -19.06
CA ASP A 469 -20.46 -11.54 -19.83
C ASP A 469 -20.78 -10.90 -21.18
N GLY A 470 -21.88 -11.32 -21.84
CA GLY A 470 -22.36 -10.70 -23.08
C GLY A 470 -22.87 -9.27 -22.89
N GLU A 471 -23.60 -8.97 -21.81
CA GLU A 471 -24.05 -7.61 -21.48
C GLU A 471 -22.85 -6.72 -21.13
N ARG A 472 -21.91 -7.22 -20.34
CA ARG A 472 -20.65 -6.56 -20.00
C ARG A 472 -19.86 -6.19 -21.25
N GLN A 473 -19.75 -7.11 -22.19
CA GLN A 473 -19.07 -6.90 -23.46
C GLN A 473 -19.78 -5.83 -24.32
N ARG A 474 -21.12 -5.85 -24.39
CA ARG A 474 -21.89 -4.84 -25.11
C ARG A 474 -21.80 -3.44 -24.47
N ILE A 475 -21.71 -3.34 -23.14
CA ILE A 475 -21.41 -2.05 -22.48
C ILE A 475 -20.03 -1.54 -22.91
N GLY A 476 -19.02 -2.42 -23.00
CA GLY A 476 -17.70 -2.08 -23.54
C GLY A 476 -17.76 -1.56 -24.98
N LEU A 477 -18.56 -2.20 -25.83
CA LEU A 477 -18.79 -1.73 -27.20
C LEU A 477 -19.50 -0.36 -27.25
N ALA A 478 -20.50 -0.11 -26.38
CA ALA A 478 -21.14 1.20 -26.30
C ALA A 478 -20.14 2.31 -25.94
N ARG A 479 -19.23 2.07 -24.98
CA ARG A 479 -18.10 2.98 -24.66
C ARG A 479 -17.25 3.28 -25.89
N LEU A 480 -16.91 2.24 -26.64
CA LEU A 480 -16.09 2.35 -27.85
C LEU A 480 -16.79 3.16 -28.94
N PHE A 481 -18.08 2.94 -29.14
CA PHE A 481 -18.85 3.63 -30.16
C PHE A 481 -19.07 5.11 -29.86
N LEU A 482 -19.13 5.48 -28.58
CA LEU A 482 -19.15 6.87 -28.14
C LEU A 482 -17.80 7.57 -28.36
N LYS A 483 -16.70 6.86 -28.20
CA LYS A 483 -15.37 7.44 -28.39
C LYS A 483 -15.11 7.70 -29.87
N ARG A 484 -14.86 8.96 -30.22
CA ARG A 484 -14.61 9.39 -31.61
C ARG A 484 -13.14 9.18 -32.02
N ALA A 485 -12.52 8.09 -31.59
CA ALA A 485 -11.13 7.77 -31.90
C ALA A 485 -10.97 7.31 -33.36
N PRO A 486 -9.92 7.76 -34.09
CA PRO A 486 -9.70 7.37 -35.48
C PRO A 486 -9.17 5.92 -35.64
N VAL A 487 -8.56 5.34 -34.62
CA VAL A 487 -8.13 3.93 -34.59
C VAL A 487 -8.93 3.16 -33.57
N LEU A 488 -9.46 2.01 -33.94
CA LEU A 488 -10.14 1.09 -33.04
C LEU A 488 -9.33 -0.20 -32.91
N LEU A 489 -9.00 -0.56 -31.66
CA LEU A 489 -8.32 -1.80 -31.30
C LEU A 489 -9.31 -2.72 -30.60
N LEU A 490 -9.69 -3.81 -31.24
CA LEU A 490 -10.72 -4.74 -30.79
C LEU A 490 -10.10 -6.10 -30.50
N ASP A 491 -10.04 -6.49 -29.23
CA ASP A 491 -9.55 -7.81 -28.83
C ASP A 491 -10.74 -8.71 -28.48
N GLU A 492 -11.06 -9.65 -29.38
CA GLU A 492 -12.17 -10.60 -29.29
C GLU A 492 -13.54 -9.96 -29.01
N PRO A 493 -14.00 -8.99 -29.81
CA PRO A 493 -15.18 -8.16 -29.48
C PRO A 493 -16.52 -8.91 -29.49
N THR A 494 -16.57 -10.16 -29.94
CA THR A 494 -17.80 -10.95 -30.05
C THR A 494 -17.70 -12.32 -29.37
N SER A 495 -16.68 -12.57 -28.54
CA SER A 495 -16.42 -13.90 -27.94
C SER A 495 -17.58 -14.44 -27.08
N ASN A 496 -18.28 -13.56 -26.36
CA ASN A 496 -19.35 -13.93 -25.42
C ASN A 496 -20.77 -13.58 -25.94
N LEU A 497 -20.93 -13.48 -27.26
CA LEU A 497 -22.20 -13.10 -27.89
C LEU A 497 -22.83 -14.28 -28.63
N ASP A 498 -24.16 -14.30 -28.64
CA ASP A 498 -24.93 -15.16 -29.51
C ASP A 498 -24.83 -14.73 -30.97
N TYR A 499 -25.21 -15.62 -31.88
CA TYR A 499 -25.09 -15.42 -33.32
C TYR A 499 -25.80 -14.16 -33.86
N LEU A 500 -26.95 -13.81 -33.31
CA LEU A 500 -27.73 -12.67 -33.80
C LEU A 500 -27.08 -11.34 -33.39
N ASN A 501 -26.70 -11.25 -32.13
CA ASN A 501 -25.97 -10.10 -31.60
C ASN A 501 -24.57 -9.97 -32.23
N GLU A 502 -23.84 -11.08 -32.42
CA GLU A 502 -22.56 -11.08 -33.14
C GLU A 502 -22.71 -10.46 -34.53
N LYS A 503 -23.68 -10.94 -35.33
CA LYS A 503 -23.90 -10.44 -36.69
C LYS A 503 -24.22 -8.94 -36.73
N ALA A 504 -25.06 -8.45 -35.82
CA ALA A 504 -25.42 -7.03 -35.73
C ALA A 504 -24.20 -6.16 -35.37
N ILE A 505 -23.39 -6.60 -34.41
CA ILE A 505 -22.19 -5.88 -33.99
C ILE A 505 -21.12 -5.88 -35.08
N LEU A 506 -20.91 -7.01 -35.76
CA LEU A 506 -19.96 -7.08 -36.89
C LEU A 506 -20.36 -6.14 -38.01
N LYS A 507 -21.69 -6.01 -38.31
CA LYS A 507 -22.19 -5.01 -39.25
C LYS A 507 -21.83 -3.58 -38.79
N THR A 508 -22.07 -3.25 -37.52
CA THR A 508 -21.72 -1.93 -36.96
C THR A 508 -20.22 -1.64 -37.04
N ILE A 509 -19.37 -2.62 -36.72
CA ILE A 509 -17.91 -2.48 -36.84
C ILE A 509 -17.52 -2.20 -38.30
N LYS A 510 -18.14 -2.89 -39.27
CA LYS A 510 -17.90 -2.67 -40.70
C LYS A 510 -18.32 -1.28 -41.17
N GLU A 511 -19.45 -0.75 -40.66
CA GLU A 511 -19.91 0.61 -40.93
C GLU A 511 -18.93 1.66 -40.35
N LEU A 512 -18.46 1.47 -39.13
CA LEU A 512 -17.47 2.36 -38.50
C LEU A 512 -16.11 2.36 -39.21
N ALA A 513 -15.71 1.23 -39.76
CA ALA A 513 -14.48 1.08 -40.51
C ALA A 513 -14.43 1.86 -41.84
N GLN A 514 -15.55 2.37 -42.31
CA GLN A 514 -15.60 3.26 -43.49
C GLN A 514 -14.91 4.60 -43.24
N ASN A 515 -14.87 5.05 -41.98
CA ASN A 515 -14.28 6.33 -41.55
C ASN A 515 -13.18 6.18 -40.48
N ARG A 516 -12.80 4.96 -40.10
CA ARG A 516 -11.83 4.66 -39.06
C ARG A 516 -11.00 3.44 -39.43
N SER A 517 -9.79 3.38 -38.94
CA SER A 517 -8.95 2.20 -39.05
C SER A 517 -9.22 1.24 -37.91
N VAL A 518 -9.49 -0.03 -38.20
CA VAL A 518 -9.85 -1.04 -37.19
C VAL A 518 -8.86 -2.19 -37.20
N LEU A 519 -8.24 -2.46 -36.06
CA LEU A 519 -7.54 -3.72 -35.79
C LEU A 519 -8.49 -4.66 -35.07
N LEU A 520 -8.79 -5.79 -35.70
CA LEU A 520 -9.73 -6.79 -35.18
C LEU A 520 -9.00 -8.07 -34.88
N VAL A 521 -8.78 -8.34 -33.60
CA VAL A 521 -8.18 -9.59 -33.12
C VAL A 521 -9.29 -10.60 -32.85
N SER A 522 -9.21 -11.78 -33.44
CA SER A 522 -10.13 -12.88 -33.18
C SER A 522 -9.55 -14.23 -33.53
N HIS A 523 -10.05 -15.26 -32.88
CA HIS A 523 -9.84 -16.66 -33.25
C HIS A 523 -11.02 -17.24 -34.06
N ARG A 524 -12.14 -16.48 -34.20
CA ARG A 524 -13.35 -16.91 -34.92
C ARG A 524 -13.26 -16.54 -36.40
N PRO A 525 -13.39 -17.51 -37.31
CA PRO A 525 -13.39 -17.22 -38.74
C PRO A 525 -14.51 -16.26 -39.18
N THR A 526 -15.70 -16.35 -38.55
CA THR A 526 -16.84 -15.47 -38.80
C THR A 526 -16.55 -14.01 -38.52
N THR A 527 -15.85 -13.77 -37.41
CA THR A 527 -15.43 -12.41 -37.00
C THR A 527 -14.34 -11.88 -37.95
N LEU A 528 -13.36 -12.71 -38.33
CA LEU A 528 -12.29 -12.31 -39.26
C LEU A 528 -12.79 -12.11 -40.69
N ALA A 529 -13.90 -12.72 -41.08
CA ALA A 529 -14.44 -12.60 -42.45
C ALA A 529 -14.87 -11.19 -42.85
N ILE A 530 -15.06 -10.27 -41.88
CA ILE A 530 -15.39 -8.86 -42.21
C ILE A 530 -14.14 -8.03 -42.53
N SER A 531 -12.95 -8.58 -42.34
CA SER A 531 -11.68 -7.88 -42.52
C SER A 531 -11.31 -7.73 -44.00
N ASN A 532 -10.72 -6.58 -44.35
CA ASN A 532 -10.19 -6.33 -45.69
C ASN A 532 -8.92 -7.14 -45.94
N ARG A 533 -8.13 -7.33 -44.90
CA ARG A 533 -6.89 -8.12 -44.92
C ARG A 533 -6.77 -8.89 -43.62
N ILE A 534 -6.27 -10.12 -43.68
CA ILE A 534 -6.05 -10.96 -42.51
C ILE A 534 -4.56 -11.23 -42.38
N ILE A 535 -4.04 -11.05 -41.17
CA ILE A 535 -2.65 -11.38 -40.79
C ILE A 535 -2.74 -12.56 -39.83
N ILE A 536 -2.05 -13.64 -40.13
CA ILE A 536 -1.97 -14.82 -39.26
C ILE A 536 -0.67 -14.73 -38.46
N LEU A 537 -0.80 -14.65 -37.14
CA LEU A 537 0.34 -14.73 -36.23
C LEU A 537 0.62 -16.21 -35.93
N HIS A 538 1.86 -16.59 -36.11
CA HIS A 538 2.36 -17.92 -35.77
C HIS A 538 3.15 -17.85 -34.46
N GLU A 539 3.04 -18.89 -33.65
CA GLU A 539 3.85 -19.01 -32.43
C GLU A 539 5.33 -19.07 -32.84
N THR A 540 6.13 -18.14 -32.33
CA THR A 540 7.58 -18.24 -32.45
C THR A 540 8.04 -19.36 -31.51
N LYS A 541 8.10 -20.60 -32.02
CA LYS A 541 8.71 -21.72 -31.30
C LYS A 541 10.14 -21.30 -30.94
N GLY A 542 10.38 -21.09 -29.65
CA GLY A 542 11.73 -20.95 -29.15
C GLY A 542 12.51 -22.20 -29.55
N ASN A 543 13.55 -22.07 -30.35
CA ASN A 543 14.52 -23.14 -30.45
C ASN A 543 15.09 -23.36 -29.05
N ASN A 544 14.76 -24.53 -28.45
CA ASN A 544 15.45 -25.06 -27.26
C ASN A 544 16.93 -25.27 -27.62
#